data_043fed7a63dd7f3bac247b18b1a650ce
#
_entry.id   043fed7a63dd7f3bac247b18b1a650ce
#
_cell.length_a   1.000
_cell.length_b   1.000
_cell.length_c   1.000
_cell.angle_alpha   90.00
_cell.angle_beta   90.00
_cell.angle_gamma   90.00
#
_symmetry.space_group_name_H-M   'P 1'
#
loop_
_entity.id
_entity.type
_entity.pdbx_description
1 polymer ?
#
loop_
_entity_poly.entity_id
_entity_poly.type
_entity_poly.pdbx_seq_one_letter_code
_entity_poly.pdbx_strand_id
1 'polypeptide(L)'
;FGKPFYALNTDSAFGVKYHNKTSIESLYKLGNVEYQYQYKSKKYDVFYGYSNGLNKNWVKRYFVGGIFEEHEYNNNLDLKPISDNLTPSNRRHIYPFIGMELIEDDFIEEKNIDNIGLVEDRHLGARLSFKLGYADHSKESSSNTWFFDSSYSNSFYVNEKQALLFTSSL
;
A
#
# COMPACT_ATOMS: atom_id res chain seq x y z
N PHE A 1 13.23 -6.37 -3.06
CA PHE A 1 14.12 -6.30 -4.23
C PHE A 1 13.36 -5.74 -5.42
N GLY A 2 13.99 -4.84 -6.21
CA GLY A 2 13.35 -4.33 -7.42
C GLY A 2 14.00 -3.05 -7.95
N LYS A 3 13.49 -2.58 -9.07
CA LYS A 3 13.81 -1.30 -9.70
C LYS A 3 12.53 -0.46 -9.71
N PRO A 4 12.37 0.53 -8.83
CA PRO A 4 11.22 1.43 -8.87
C PRO A 4 11.32 2.45 -10.01
N PHE A 5 10.27 3.21 -10.24
CA PHE A 5 10.36 4.41 -11.05
C PHE A 5 11.13 5.49 -10.30
N TYR A 6 12.40 5.69 -10.63
CA TYR A 6 13.26 6.67 -9.97
C TYR A 6 12.99 8.11 -10.40
N ALA A 7 12.52 8.29 -11.64
CA ALA A 7 12.25 9.59 -12.21
C ALA A 7 11.01 9.53 -13.13
N LEU A 8 10.49 10.69 -13.51
CA LEU A 8 9.31 10.80 -14.38
C LEU A 8 9.53 10.16 -15.77
N ASN A 9 10.75 10.18 -16.25
CA ASN A 9 11.13 9.62 -17.56
C ASN A 9 11.60 8.15 -17.50
N THR A 10 11.46 7.48 -16.34
CA THR A 10 11.77 6.06 -16.22
C THR A 10 10.69 5.23 -16.93
N ASP A 11 11.08 4.40 -17.91
CA ASP A 11 10.15 3.65 -18.76
C ASP A 11 9.59 2.40 -18.10
N SER A 12 10.32 1.78 -17.18
CA SER A 12 9.91 0.52 -16.57
C SER A 12 10.32 0.41 -15.11
N ALA A 13 9.49 -0.28 -14.36
CA ALA A 13 9.74 -0.64 -12.96
C ALA A 13 9.34 -2.10 -12.72
N PHE A 14 9.98 -2.74 -11.77
CA PHE A 14 9.56 -4.05 -11.29
C PHE A 14 9.93 -4.19 -9.82
N GLY A 15 9.25 -5.06 -9.12
CA GLY A 15 9.57 -5.33 -7.73
C GLY A 15 8.96 -6.60 -7.20
N VAL A 16 9.65 -7.13 -6.19
CA VAL A 16 9.19 -8.21 -5.33
C VAL A 16 9.31 -7.73 -3.91
N LYS A 17 8.20 -7.75 -3.17
CA LYS A 17 8.13 -7.40 -1.76
C LYS A 17 7.66 -8.61 -0.97
N TYR A 18 8.30 -8.83 0.16
CA TYR A 18 7.89 -9.81 1.14
C TYR A 18 7.68 -9.11 2.47
N HIS A 19 6.54 -9.36 3.08
CA HIS A 19 6.22 -8.90 4.41
C HIS A 19 5.78 -10.08 5.26
N ASN A 20 6.36 -10.20 6.45
CA ASN A 20 5.96 -11.18 7.46
C ASN A 20 5.85 -10.47 8.80
N LYS A 21 4.70 -10.60 9.43
CA LYS A 21 4.40 -10.02 10.74
C LYS A 21 3.83 -11.09 11.65
N THR A 22 4.32 -11.15 12.87
CA THR A 22 3.70 -11.92 13.95
C THR A 22 3.45 -10.97 15.10
N SER A 23 2.23 -10.94 15.62
CA SER A 23 1.83 -10.12 16.77
C SER A 23 0.89 -10.89 17.68
N ILE A 24 0.83 -10.47 18.93
CA ILE A 24 -0.20 -10.90 19.88
C ILE A 24 -1.24 -9.80 19.90
N GLU A 25 -2.46 -10.16 19.50
CA GLU A 25 -3.59 -9.25 19.55
C GLU A 25 -4.41 -9.52 20.80
N SER A 26 -4.90 -8.45 21.44
CA SER A 26 -5.63 -8.52 22.70
C SER A 26 -7.04 -7.97 22.51
N LEU A 27 -8.02 -8.70 22.98
CA LEU A 27 -9.39 -8.23 23.11
C LEU A 27 -9.63 -7.71 24.52
N TYR A 28 -10.17 -6.51 24.61
CA TYR A 28 -10.39 -5.82 25.87
C TYR A 28 -11.87 -5.78 26.23
N LYS A 29 -12.17 -5.99 27.51
CA LYS A 29 -13.49 -5.77 28.08
C LYS A 29 -13.37 -4.91 29.34
N LEU A 30 -14.09 -3.79 29.36
CA LEU A 30 -14.06 -2.82 30.45
C LEU A 30 -12.62 -2.41 30.88
N GLY A 31 -11.72 -2.24 29.89
CA GLY A 31 -10.33 -1.83 30.09
C GLY A 31 -9.36 -2.95 30.46
N ASN A 32 -9.83 -4.17 30.71
CA ASN A 32 -8.99 -5.33 31.00
C ASN A 32 -8.84 -6.24 29.79
N VAL A 33 -7.66 -6.87 29.65
CA VAL A 33 -7.42 -7.91 28.65
C VAL A 33 -8.26 -9.13 29.00
N GLU A 34 -9.25 -9.44 28.17
CA GLU A 34 -10.11 -10.61 28.37
C GLU A 34 -9.58 -11.81 27.62
N TYR A 35 -9.16 -11.62 26.35
CA TYR A 35 -8.63 -12.69 25.48
C TYR A 35 -7.42 -12.21 24.70
N GLN A 36 -6.59 -13.17 24.29
CA GLN A 36 -5.43 -12.94 23.43
C GLN A 36 -5.31 -14.05 22.40
N TYR A 37 -4.87 -13.69 21.20
CA TYR A 37 -4.56 -14.64 20.14
C TYR A 37 -3.32 -14.19 19.37
N GLN A 38 -2.61 -15.16 18.80
CA GLN A 38 -1.50 -14.88 17.93
C GLN A 38 -2.01 -14.64 16.50
N TYR A 39 -1.63 -13.50 15.95
CA TYR A 39 -1.87 -13.15 14.56
C TYR A 39 -0.58 -13.24 13.76
N LYS A 40 -0.62 -13.99 12.65
CA LYS A 40 0.47 -14.05 11.69
C LYS A 40 -0.04 -13.59 10.34
N SER A 41 0.74 -12.72 9.69
CA SER A 41 0.45 -12.22 8.33
C SER A 41 1.67 -12.41 7.46
N LYS A 42 1.47 -13.05 6.31
CA LYS A 42 2.48 -13.19 5.25
C LYS A 42 1.93 -12.58 3.97
N LYS A 43 2.73 -11.74 3.33
CA LYS A 43 2.36 -11.12 2.07
C LYS A 43 3.53 -11.12 1.10
N TYR A 44 3.27 -11.58 -0.11
CA TYR A 44 4.17 -11.46 -1.26
C TYR A 44 3.49 -10.58 -2.29
N ASP A 45 4.22 -9.63 -2.82
CA ASP A 45 3.74 -8.71 -3.85
C ASP A 45 4.79 -8.68 -4.97
N VAL A 46 4.38 -9.02 -6.17
CA VAL A 46 5.21 -9.00 -7.37
C VAL A 46 4.54 -8.09 -8.39
N PHE A 47 5.28 -7.14 -8.93
CA PHE A 47 4.74 -6.26 -9.96
C PHE A 47 5.74 -5.92 -11.05
N TYR A 48 5.20 -5.60 -12.20
CA TYR A 48 5.86 -4.91 -13.30
C TYR A 48 5.08 -3.64 -13.63
N GLY A 49 5.81 -2.57 -13.89
CA GLY A 49 5.27 -1.27 -14.27
C GLY A 49 5.89 -0.77 -15.57
N TYR A 50 5.07 -0.11 -16.38
CA TYR A 50 5.46 0.55 -17.62
C TYR A 50 5.00 2.01 -17.60
N SER A 51 5.82 2.90 -18.16
CA SER A 51 5.53 4.32 -18.29
C SER A 51 5.77 4.80 -19.72
N ASN A 52 4.88 5.63 -20.22
CA ASN A 52 5.07 6.32 -21.50
C ASN A 52 6.00 7.55 -21.40
N GLY A 53 6.58 7.79 -20.20
CA GLY A 53 7.35 8.99 -19.93
C GLY A 53 6.48 10.25 -19.81
N LEU A 54 7.17 11.40 -19.74
CA LEU A 54 6.52 12.71 -19.62
C LEU A 54 5.88 13.14 -20.96
N ASN A 55 4.59 13.44 -20.93
CA ASN A 55 3.85 13.98 -22.05
C ASN A 55 3.01 15.17 -21.60
N LYS A 56 3.34 16.36 -22.07
CA LYS A 56 2.75 17.65 -21.65
C LYS A 56 2.87 17.82 -20.16
N ASN A 57 3.05 17.88 -19.27
CA ASN A 57 3.08 17.94 -17.79
C ASN A 57 2.50 16.70 -17.10
N TRP A 58 2.29 15.58 -17.79
CA TRP A 58 1.73 14.38 -17.17
C TRP A 58 2.54 13.14 -17.50
N VAL A 59 2.75 12.29 -16.48
CA VAL A 59 3.27 10.93 -16.63
C VAL A 59 2.15 9.95 -16.34
N LYS A 60 2.04 8.94 -17.21
CA LYS A 60 1.12 7.81 -17.05
C LYS A 60 1.92 6.55 -16.80
N ARG A 61 1.66 5.88 -15.71
CA ARG A 61 2.28 4.61 -15.35
C ARG A 61 1.20 3.54 -15.24
N TYR A 62 1.49 2.38 -15.77
CA TYR A 62 0.61 1.22 -15.74
C TYR A 62 1.31 0.11 -14.98
N PHE A 63 0.55 -0.66 -14.22
CA PHE A 63 1.07 -1.74 -13.40
C PHE A 63 0.28 -3.01 -13.64
N VAL A 64 0.99 -4.13 -13.61
CA VAL A 64 0.42 -5.47 -13.55
C VAL A 64 1.20 -6.27 -12.53
N GLY A 65 0.51 -7.12 -11.80
CA GLY A 65 1.19 -7.91 -10.77
C GLY A 65 0.31 -8.96 -10.15
N GLY A 66 0.83 -9.58 -9.10
CA GLY A 66 0.12 -10.55 -8.29
C GLY A 66 0.45 -10.39 -6.82
N ILE A 67 -0.54 -10.66 -6.00
CA ILE A 67 -0.43 -10.65 -4.54
C ILE A 67 -0.84 -12.03 -4.03
N PHE A 68 0.00 -12.56 -3.14
CA PHE A 68 -0.35 -13.63 -2.22
C PHE A 68 -0.37 -13.03 -0.82
N GLU A 69 -1.48 -13.20 -0.10
CA GLU A 69 -1.55 -12.83 1.30
C GLU A 69 -2.26 -13.92 2.12
N GLU A 70 -1.73 -14.17 3.31
CA GLU A 70 -2.20 -15.18 4.24
C GLU A 70 -2.26 -14.59 5.65
N HIS A 71 -3.39 -14.81 6.30
CA HIS A 71 -3.66 -14.40 7.67
C HIS A 71 -4.03 -15.62 8.50
N GLU A 72 -3.18 -15.95 9.47
CA GLU A 72 -3.38 -17.06 10.40
C GLU A 72 -3.68 -16.51 11.79
N TYR A 73 -4.69 -17.08 12.42
CA TYR A 73 -5.10 -16.75 13.78
C TYR A 73 -4.98 -18.00 14.64
N ASN A 74 -4.10 -17.98 15.63
CA ASN A 74 -3.83 -19.12 16.49
C ASN A 74 -4.13 -18.77 17.94
N ASN A 75 -4.90 -19.65 18.60
CA ASN A 75 -5.03 -19.62 20.06
C ASN A 75 -3.79 -20.27 20.66
N ASN A 76 -2.93 -19.47 21.31
CA ASN A 76 -1.77 -19.99 22.01
C ASN A 76 -2.20 -20.38 23.44
N LEU A 77 -1.86 -21.60 23.85
CA LEU A 77 -2.23 -22.17 25.16
C LEU A 77 -1.61 -21.39 26.35
N ASP A 78 -0.54 -20.64 26.13
CA ASP A 78 0.13 -19.83 27.15
C ASP A 78 -0.53 -18.45 27.37
N LEU A 79 -1.48 -18.07 26.52
CA LEU A 79 -2.24 -16.84 26.61
C LEU A 79 -3.64 -17.13 27.17
N LYS A 80 -4.40 -16.07 27.51
CA LYS A 80 -5.83 -16.23 27.82
C LYS A 80 -6.57 -16.65 26.53
N PRO A 81 -6.90 -17.95 26.35
CA PRO A 81 -7.45 -18.41 25.08
C PRO A 81 -8.83 -17.82 24.84
N ILE A 82 -9.04 -17.38 23.63
CA ILE A 82 -10.36 -16.97 23.17
C ILE A 82 -11.20 -18.24 22.89
N SER A 83 -12.49 -18.16 23.11
CA SER A 83 -13.39 -19.25 22.66
C SER A 83 -13.29 -19.40 21.12
N ASP A 84 -13.28 -20.64 20.63
CA ASP A 84 -13.14 -20.93 19.19
C ASP A 84 -14.16 -20.19 18.32
N ASN A 85 -15.34 -19.90 18.86
CA ASN A 85 -16.38 -19.13 18.19
C ASN A 85 -16.06 -17.65 17.99
N LEU A 86 -15.07 -17.10 18.71
CA LEU A 86 -14.64 -15.69 18.62
C LEU A 86 -13.30 -15.52 17.92
N THR A 87 -12.58 -16.62 17.65
CA THR A 87 -11.32 -16.56 16.89
C THR A 87 -11.64 -16.31 15.41
N PRO A 88 -11.06 -15.28 14.77
CA PRO A 88 -11.23 -15.08 13.35
C PRO A 88 -10.74 -16.30 12.56
N SER A 89 -11.42 -16.65 11.47
CA SER A 89 -10.98 -17.72 10.60
C SER A 89 -9.74 -17.35 9.80
N ASN A 90 -8.86 -18.31 9.59
CA ASN A 90 -7.71 -18.13 8.70
C ASN A 90 -8.18 -17.75 7.30
N ARG A 91 -7.47 -16.82 6.67
CA ARG A 91 -7.79 -16.31 5.35
C ARG A 91 -6.56 -16.30 4.47
N ARG A 92 -6.75 -16.69 3.21
CA ARG A 92 -5.73 -16.63 2.18
C ARG A 92 -6.34 -16.05 0.90
N HIS A 93 -5.63 -15.13 0.27
CA HIS A 93 -6.03 -14.56 -1.02
C HIS A 93 -4.83 -14.58 -1.97
N ILE A 94 -5.09 -15.06 -3.17
CA ILE A 94 -4.16 -15.03 -4.29
C ILE A 94 -4.87 -14.32 -5.42
N TYR A 95 -4.32 -13.20 -5.88
CA TYR A 95 -4.98 -12.45 -6.91
C TYR A 95 -4.01 -11.66 -7.81
N PRO A 96 -4.29 -11.66 -9.12
CA PRO A 96 -3.69 -10.69 -10.03
C PRO A 96 -4.28 -9.31 -9.81
N PHE A 97 -3.52 -8.30 -10.17
CA PHE A 97 -4.01 -6.91 -10.18
C PHE A 97 -3.50 -6.16 -11.39
N ILE A 98 -4.25 -5.13 -11.76
CA ILE A 98 -3.85 -4.08 -12.66
C ILE A 98 -3.92 -2.74 -11.93
N GLY A 99 -3.11 -1.79 -12.36
CA GLY A 99 -3.10 -0.46 -11.76
C GLY A 99 -2.68 0.62 -12.75
N MET A 100 -3.00 1.84 -12.42
CA MET A 100 -2.61 3.03 -13.16
C MET A 100 -2.26 4.15 -12.18
N GLU A 101 -1.24 4.92 -12.51
CA GLU A 101 -0.85 6.13 -11.81
C GLU A 101 -0.72 7.29 -12.80
N LEU A 102 -1.29 8.42 -12.45
CA LEU A 102 -1.14 9.69 -13.14
C LEU A 102 -0.39 10.65 -12.23
N ILE A 103 0.67 11.25 -12.73
CA ILE A 103 1.52 12.18 -12.00
C ILE A 103 1.66 13.45 -12.82
N GLU A 104 1.32 14.56 -12.24
CA GLU A 104 1.58 15.89 -12.82
C GLU A 104 3.04 16.27 -12.57
N ASP A 105 3.73 16.76 -13.60
CA ASP A 105 5.10 17.25 -13.50
C ASP A 105 5.09 18.71 -12.99
N ASP A 106 4.92 18.84 -11.69
CA ASP A 106 5.00 20.14 -11.01
C ASP A 106 5.88 19.98 -9.76
N PHE A 107 7.12 20.42 -9.86
CA PHE A 107 8.13 20.34 -8.82
C PHE A 107 8.70 21.71 -8.52
N ILE A 108 9.07 21.91 -7.29
CA ILE A 108 9.85 23.07 -6.84
C ILE A 108 11.06 22.60 -6.07
N GLU A 109 12.10 23.43 -6.13
CA GLU A 109 13.27 23.27 -5.30
C GLU A 109 13.09 24.07 -3.99
N GLU A 110 13.14 23.40 -2.87
CA GLU A 110 13.09 24.00 -1.54
C GLU A 110 14.31 23.62 -0.69
N LYS A 111 14.75 24.54 0.18
CA LYS A 111 15.85 24.29 1.12
C LYS A 111 15.30 23.93 2.50
N ASN A 112 15.98 22.99 3.17
CA ASN A 112 15.73 22.66 4.58
C ASN A 112 14.34 22.07 4.87
N ILE A 113 13.79 21.22 3.97
CA ILE A 113 12.51 20.53 4.22
C ILE A 113 12.75 19.38 5.19
N ASP A 114 13.45 18.34 4.74
CA ASP A 114 13.73 17.14 5.54
C ASP A 114 15.17 17.15 6.07
N ASN A 115 16.10 17.79 5.35
CA ASN A 115 17.51 17.85 5.72
C ASN A 115 18.03 19.30 5.72
N ILE A 116 18.67 19.70 6.82
CA ILE A 116 19.24 21.04 6.97
C ILE A 116 20.41 21.23 5.99
N GLY A 117 20.34 22.30 5.20
CA GLY A 117 21.41 22.71 4.27
C GLY A 117 21.33 22.07 2.88
N LEU A 118 20.39 21.16 2.63
CA LEU A 118 20.16 20.56 1.32
C LEU A 118 19.02 21.27 0.56
N VAL A 119 19.13 21.29 -0.76
CA VAL A 119 18.04 21.62 -1.68
C VAL A 119 17.36 20.33 -2.06
N GLU A 120 16.07 20.25 -1.89
CA GLU A 120 15.26 19.08 -2.14
C GLU A 120 14.13 19.42 -3.12
N ASP A 121 13.88 18.49 -4.06
CA ASP A 121 12.77 18.60 -5.01
C ASP A 121 11.47 18.17 -4.32
N ARG A 122 10.52 19.09 -4.25
CA ARG A 122 9.19 18.82 -3.72
C ARG A 122 8.16 18.76 -4.82
N HIS A 123 7.45 17.63 -4.92
CA HIS A 123 6.34 17.49 -5.84
C HIS A 123 5.12 18.28 -5.33
N LEU A 124 4.62 19.19 -6.13
CA LEU A 124 3.42 19.98 -5.86
C LEU A 124 2.21 19.42 -6.57
N GLY A 125 2.31 19.08 -7.83
CA GLY A 125 1.22 18.68 -8.71
C GLY A 125 0.34 17.54 -8.21
N ALA A 126 -0.69 17.29 -8.96
CA ALA A 126 -1.63 16.21 -8.68
C ALA A 126 -1.02 14.84 -8.93
N ARG A 127 -1.32 13.90 -8.04
CA ARG A 127 -1.02 12.47 -8.20
C ARG A 127 -2.27 11.67 -7.93
N LEU A 128 -2.63 10.80 -8.87
CA LEU A 128 -3.80 9.94 -8.79
C LEU A 128 -3.36 8.51 -9.05
N SER A 129 -3.74 7.57 -8.19
CA SER A 129 -3.48 6.16 -8.41
C SER A 129 -4.73 5.32 -8.25
N PHE A 130 -4.79 4.23 -9.02
CA PHE A 130 -5.83 3.21 -8.96
C PHE A 130 -5.20 1.83 -9.05
N LYS A 131 -5.76 0.90 -8.32
CA LYS A 131 -5.40 -0.53 -8.39
C LYS A 131 -6.66 -1.35 -8.23
N LEU A 132 -6.82 -2.36 -9.08
CA LEU A 132 -7.93 -3.30 -9.06
C LEU A 132 -7.40 -4.72 -9.12
N GLY A 133 -7.81 -5.57 -8.19
CA GLY A 133 -7.48 -6.98 -8.13
C GLY A 133 -8.70 -7.83 -7.87
N TYR A 134 -8.63 -9.10 -8.24
CA TYR A 134 -9.69 -10.06 -7.99
C TYR A 134 -9.12 -11.41 -7.54
N ALA A 135 -9.56 -11.85 -6.37
CA ALA A 135 -9.28 -13.18 -5.82
C ALA A 135 -10.45 -14.11 -6.13
N ASP A 136 -10.15 -15.25 -6.73
CA ASP A 136 -11.11 -16.29 -7.07
C ASP A 136 -10.96 -17.47 -6.09
N HIS A 137 -12.06 -17.89 -5.47
CA HIS A 137 -12.08 -19.04 -4.56
C HIS A 137 -11.57 -20.32 -5.24
N SER A 138 -11.87 -20.52 -6.52
CA SER A 138 -11.38 -21.66 -7.29
C SER A 138 -9.85 -21.68 -7.49
N LYS A 139 -9.16 -20.59 -7.20
CA LYS A 139 -7.70 -20.40 -7.33
C LYS A 139 -7.00 -20.32 -5.97
N GLU A 140 -7.40 -21.18 -5.02
CA GLU A 140 -6.85 -21.27 -3.66
C GLU A 140 -7.09 -20.07 -2.75
N SER A 141 -7.97 -19.14 -3.13
CA SER A 141 -8.41 -18.07 -2.25
C SER A 141 -9.52 -18.52 -1.31
N SER A 142 -9.59 -17.93 -0.13
CA SER A 142 -10.64 -18.26 0.86
C SER A 142 -12.04 -17.82 0.43
N SER A 143 -12.13 -16.81 -0.44
CA SER A 143 -13.39 -16.29 -0.97
C SER A 143 -13.19 -15.55 -2.29
N ASN A 144 -14.27 -15.38 -3.04
CA ASN A 144 -14.30 -14.45 -4.17
C ASN A 144 -14.31 -13.03 -3.63
N THR A 145 -13.27 -12.26 -3.94
CA THR A 145 -13.10 -10.91 -3.37
C THR A 145 -12.50 -9.96 -4.39
N TRP A 146 -13.14 -8.80 -4.54
CA TRP A 146 -12.57 -7.68 -5.27
C TRP A 146 -11.76 -6.80 -4.34
N PHE A 147 -10.58 -6.40 -4.79
CA PHE A 147 -9.69 -5.47 -4.11
C PHE A 147 -9.61 -4.19 -4.95
N PHE A 148 -9.99 -3.11 -4.34
CA PHE A 148 -9.90 -1.79 -4.94
C PHE A 148 -9.08 -0.89 -4.02
N ASP A 149 -8.12 -0.18 -4.61
CA ASP A 149 -7.30 0.81 -3.92
C ASP A 149 -7.24 2.05 -4.81
N SER A 150 -7.47 3.20 -4.23
CA SER A 150 -7.31 4.48 -4.92
C SER A 150 -6.72 5.52 -3.99
N SER A 151 -5.85 6.35 -4.52
CA SER A 151 -5.34 7.51 -3.80
C SER A 151 -5.26 8.74 -4.69
N TYR A 152 -5.51 9.86 -4.08
CA TYR A 152 -5.34 11.17 -4.69
C TYR A 152 -4.55 12.07 -3.75
N SER A 153 -3.55 12.75 -4.27
CA SER A 153 -2.84 13.80 -3.56
C SER A 153 -2.63 14.99 -4.48
N ASN A 154 -2.67 16.16 -3.91
CA ASN A 154 -2.34 17.41 -4.60
C ASN A 154 -1.74 18.38 -3.58
N SER A 155 -0.70 19.07 -3.97
CA SER A 155 -0.05 20.09 -3.16
C SER A 155 -0.03 21.40 -3.94
N PHE A 156 -0.29 22.51 -3.28
CA PHE A 156 -0.21 23.83 -3.89
C PHE A 156 0.23 24.87 -2.85
N TYR A 157 0.86 25.92 -3.32
CA TYR A 157 1.19 27.06 -2.46
C TYR A 157 -0.02 27.94 -2.22
N VAL A 158 -0.25 28.29 -0.97
CA VAL A 158 -1.22 29.31 -0.56
C VAL A 158 -0.56 30.69 -0.58
N ASN A 159 0.73 30.76 -0.22
CA ASN A 159 1.60 31.93 -0.31
C ASN A 159 3.06 31.48 -0.29
N GLU A 160 4.03 32.43 -0.43
CA GLU A 160 5.47 32.15 -0.50
C GLU A 160 6.05 31.35 0.68
N LYS A 161 5.31 31.17 1.78
CA LYS A 161 5.77 30.49 3.00
C LYS A 161 4.91 29.30 3.42
N GLN A 162 3.80 29.01 2.72
CA GLN A 162 2.83 27.98 3.12
C GLN A 162 2.40 27.16 1.93
N ALA A 163 2.73 25.89 1.95
CA ALA A 163 2.18 24.88 1.03
C ALA A 163 1.06 24.10 1.74
N LEU A 164 0.01 23.80 1.02
CA LEU A 164 -1.11 22.96 1.46
C LEU A 164 -1.02 21.62 0.76
N LEU A 165 -1.00 20.53 1.52
CA LEU A 165 -1.05 19.18 1.02
C LEU A 165 -2.46 18.60 1.29
N PHE A 166 -3.15 18.21 0.23
CA PHE A 166 -4.41 17.46 0.33
C PHE A 166 -4.16 16.02 -0.08
N THR A 167 -4.56 15.05 0.78
CA THR A 167 -4.50 13.63 0.47
C THR A 167 -5.84 12.97 0.80
N SER A 168 -6.29 12.08 -0.07
CA SER A 168 -7.43 11.20 0.14
C SER A 168 -7.07 9.80 -0.33
N SER A 169 -7.45 8.78 0.44
CA SER A 169 -7.29 7.37 0.07
C SER A 169 -8.55 6.59 0.39
N LEU A 170 -8.84 5.58 -0.42
CA LEU A 170 -9.96 4.67 -0.28
C LEU A 170 -9.49 3.23 -0.45
#